data_10334bb9dfcd098c0725ed19b28178f0
#
_entry.id   10334bb9dfcd098c0725ed19b28178f0
#
_cell.length_a   1.000
_cell.length_b   1.000
_cell.length_c   1.000
_cell.angle_alpha   90.00
_cell.angle_beta   90.00
_cell.angle_gamma   90.00
#
_symmetry.space_group_name_H-M   'P 1'
#
loop_
_entity.id
_entity.type
_entity.pdbx_description
1 polymer ?
#
loop_
_entity_poly.entity_id
_entity_poly.type
_entity_poly.pdbx_seq_one_letter_code
_entity_poly.pdbx_strand_id
1 'polypeptide(L)'
;MEEFWARFIEPSGQPGPNYWEYFAERLVHNTTIPKGATILDLGTYDGNVFFKAMKKMKARCYGVGADIYYGGFQEGVAEAMQRGWEKNIAFVQTDVNTLGFLSETFHAVMSNFLGWDDYYDFERMEFISSNKLMCEIIRVLKIGGQVGIGSWVEQSDIDWIIEAFKKYLPEYENNISCYAKENPEGQKIILQNEGFEDIRVYVETTNFVSPDSEIWWRQMKQAANGYFKQISDPNILESFKEQVFVDLQEYQFPKGIRFSKTVSFAFGTKTE
;
A
#
# COMPACT_ATOMS: atom_id res chain seq x y z
N MET A 1 -12.98 -10.36 -8.84
CA MET A 1 -12.38 -9.28 -8.03
C MET A 1 -11.60 -8.23 -8.84
N GLU A 2 -11.15 -8.52 -10.06
CA GLU A 2 -10.32 -7.59 -10.86
C GLU A 2 -10.99 -6.26 -11.25
N GLU A 3 -12.31 -6.18 -11.35
CA GLU A 3 -13.02 -4.95 -11.77
C GLU A 3 -13.40 -4.00 -10.62
N PHE A 4 -13.14 -4.40 -9.39
CA PHE A 4 -13.57 -3.62 -8.22
C PHE A 4 -12.70 -2.38 -7.97
N TRP A 5 -11.38 -2.45 -8.18
CA TRP A 5 -10.47 -1.34 -7.87
C TRP A 5 -10.28 -0.40 -9.05
N ALA A 6 -10.14 0.91 -8.75
CA ALA A 6 -9.83 1.92 -9.75
C ALA A 6 -8.51 1.58 -10.47
N ARG A 7 -8.50 1.79 -11.80
CA ARG A 7 -7.40 1.37 -12.69
C ARG A 7 -6.70 2.54 -13.33
N PHE A 8 -5.41 2.39 -13.54
CA PHE A 8 -4.66 3.24 -14.47
C PHE A 8 -5.21 3.06 -15.88
N ILE A 9 -5.32 4.15 -16.62
CA ILE A 9 -5.69 4.08 -18.04
C ILE A 9 -4.43 4.25 -18.86
N GLU A 10 -4.07 3.21 -19.60
CA GLU A 10 -2.91 3.19 -20.47
C GLU A 10 -3.01 4.27 -21.56
N PRO A 11 -1.90 4.75 -22.14
CA PRO A 11 -1.92 5.71 -23.26
C PRO A 11 -2.73 5.22 -24.47
N SER A 12 -2.84 3.91 -24.66
CA SER A 12 -3.73 3.28 -25.65
C SER A 12 -5.22 3.46 -25.34
N GLY A 13 -5.55 3.94 -24.15
CA GLY A 13 -6.91 4.03 -23.65
C GLY A 13 -7.46 2.73 -23.06
N GLN A 14 -6.69 1.68 -22.97
CA GLN A 14 -7.12 0.43 -22.34
C GLN A 14 -6.95 0.48 -20.80
N PRO A 15 -7.78 -0.25 -20.03
CA PRO A 15 -7.55 -0.43 -18.60
C PRO A 15 -6.21 -1.14 -18.37
N GLY A 16 -5.37 -0.51 -17.56
CA GLY A 16 -4.11 -1.05 -17.05
C GLY A 16 -4.28 -1.68 -15.66
N PRO A 17 -3.18 -1.75 -14.87
CA PRO A 17 -3.22 -2.27 -13.51
C PRO A 17 -4.11 -1.42 -12.60
N ASN A 18 -4.66 -2.03 -11.54
CA ASN A 18 -5.24 -1.27 -10.46
C ASN A 18 -4.14 -0.57 -9.65
N TYR A 19 -4.50 0.36 -8.74
CA TYR A 19 -3.51 1.16 -8.02
C TYR A 19 -2.62 0.34 -7.07
N TRP A 20 -3.11 -0.77 -6.50
CA TRP A 20 -2.29 -1.66 -5.69
C TRP A 20 -1.18 -2.31 -6.52
N GLU A 21 -1.55 -2.82 -7.69
CA GLU A 21 -0.61 -3.43 -8.64
C GLU A 21 0.36 -2.40 -9.23
N TYR A 22 -0.15 -1.22 -9.57
CA TYR A 22 0.63 -0.14 -10.17
C TYR A 22 1.77 0.30 -9.24
N PHE A 23 1.44 0.63 -8.00
CA PHE A 23 2.46 1.09 -7.04
C PHE A 23 3.36 -0.04 -6.55
N ALA A 24 2.88 -1.28 -6.44
CA ALA A 24 3.73 -2.43 -6.17
C ALA A 24 4.78 -2.63 -7.28
N GLU A 25 4.41 -2.44 -8.54
CA GLU A 25 5.34 -2.50 -9.67
C GLU A 25 6.39 -1.39 -9.61
N ARG A 26 6.00 -0.15 -9.21
CA ARG A 26 6.91 0.97 -9.00
C ARG A 26 7.92 0.70 -7.89
N LEU A 27 7.45 0.21 -6.74
CA LEU A 27 8.31 -0.18 -5.62
C LEU A 27 9.33 -1.22 -6.06
N VAL A 28 8.87 -2.31 -6.66
CA VAL A 28 9.74 -3.41 -7.13
C VAL A 28 10.70 -2.94 -8.22
N HIS A 29 10.25 -2.11 -9.17
CA HIS A 29 11.10 -1.61 -10.25
C HIS A 29 12.33 -0.88 -9.70
N ASN A 30 12.16 -0.09 -8.66
CA ASN A 30 13.20 0.75 -8.06
C ASN A 30 13.98 0.07 -6.94
N THR A 31 13.57 -1.13 -6.49
CA THR A 31 14.32 -1.94 -5.53
C THR A 31 15.41 -2.74 -6.25
N THR A 32 16.63 -2.69 -5.73
CA THR A 32 17.74 -3.50 -6.23
C THR A 32 17.59 -4.93 -5.71
N ILE A 33 17.35 -5.87 -6.61
CA ILE A 33 17.18 -7.29 -6.28
C ILE A 33 18.24 -8.09 -7.05
N PRO A 34 19.25 -8.66 -6.39
CA PRO A 34 20.26 -9.47 -7.06
C PRO A 34 19.69 -10.81 -7.55
N LYS A 35 20.37 -11.43 -8.51
CA LYS A 35 19.98 -12.76 -9.00
C LYS A 35 20.14 -13.80 -7.88
N GLY A 36 19.14 -14.65 -7.70
CA GLY A 36 19.12 -15.65 -6.63
C GLY A 36 18.78 -15.07 -5.25
N ALA A 37 18.30 -13.83 -5.20
CA ALA A 37 17.93 -13.17 -3.95
C ALA A 37 16.86 -13.93 -3.17
N THR A 38 16.93 -13.81 -1.85
CA THR A 38 15.78 -14.03 -0.96
C THR A 38 15.20 -12.68 -0.64
N ILE A 39 13.90 -12.49 -0.87
CA ILE A 39 13.17 -11.24 -0.66
C ILE A 39 12.10 -11.42 0.40
N LEU A 40 11.83 -10.39 1.18
CA LEU A 40 10.74 -10.32 2.15
C LEU A 40 9.78 -9.21 1.75
N ASP A 41 8.50 -9.53 1.72
CA ASP A 41 7.40 -8.58 1.54
C ASP A 41 6.62 -8.48 2.84
N LEU A 42 6.69 -7.32 3.51
CA LEU A 42 6.04 -7.02 4.78
C LEU A 42 4.68 -6.35 4.55
N GLY A 43 3.63 -6.86 5.21
CA GLY A 43 2.26 -6.47 4.94
C GLY A 43 1.81 -7.01 3.59
N THR A 44 2.15 -8.25 3.30
CA THR A 44 2.05 -8.86 1.96
C THR A 44 0.63 -9.09 1.47
N TYR A 45 -0.34 -9.28 2.40
CA TYR A 45 -1.72 -9.68 2.13
C TYR A 45 -1.79 -10.91 1.17
N ASP A 46 -2.07 -10.70 -0.12
CA ASP A 46 -2.14 -11.73 -1.16
C ASP A 46 -0.82 -11.94 -1.94
N GLY A 47 0.21 -11.17 -1.63
CA GLY A 47 1.54 -11.28 -2.22
C GLY A 47 1.81 -10.39 -3.44
N ASN A 48 1.04 -9.34 -3.62
CA ASN A 48 1.14 -8.49 -4.80
C ASN A 48 2.58 -7.98 -5.07
N VAL A 49 3.29 -7.50 -4.05
CA VAL A 49 4.65 -6.97 -4.20
C VAL A 49 5.62 -8.07 -4.60
N PHE A 50 5.64 -9.18 -3.87
CA PHE A 50 6.61 -10.22 -4.21
C PHE A 50 6.29 -10.95 -5.54
N PHE A 51 5.02 -11.04 -5.99
CA PHE A 51 4.70 -11.54 -7.33
C PHE A 51 5.28 -10.64 -8.42
N LYS A 52 5.24 -9.32 -8.24
CA LYS A 52 5.90 -8.37 -9.16
C LYS A 52 7.43 -8.57 -9.14
N ALA A 53 8.02 -8.81 -7.95
CA ALA A 53 9.44 -9.11 -7.83
C ALA A 53 9.82 -10.44 -8.52
N MET A 54 9.04 -11.50 -8.31
CA MET A 54 9.22 -12.79 -8.99
C MET A 54 9.16 -12.64 -10.51
N LYS A 55 8.19 -11.86 -11.03
CA LYS A 55 8.08 -11.55 -12.47
C LYS A 55 9.31 -10.80 -12.98
N LYS A 56 9.75 -9.73 -12.28
CA LYS A 56 10.96 -8.97 -12.63
C LYS A 56 12.19 -9.87 -12.70
N MET A 57 12.34 -10.78 -11.74
CA MET A 57 13.49 -11.70 -11.64
C MET A 57 13.33 -12.96 -12.49
N LYS A 58 12.26 -13.11 -13.26
CA LYS A 58 11.94 -14.33 -14.04
C LYS A 58 12.00 -15.59 -13.17
N ALA A 59 11.38 -15.54 -11.99
CA ALA A 59 11.38 -16.59 -10.96
C ALA A 59 12.78 -17.07 -10.50
N ARG A 60 13.80 -16.22 -10.60
CA ARG A 60 15.17 -16.50 -10.13
C ARG A 60 15.45 -15.87 -8.79
N CYS A 61 14.48 -15.89 -7.89
CA CYS A 61 14.55 -15.45 -6.51
C CYS A 61 13.62 -16.30 -5.64
N TYR A 62 13.74 -16.17 -4.33
CA TYR A 62 12.83 -16.75 -3.35
C TYR A 62 12.09 -15.60 -2.65
N GLY A 63 10.75 -15.72 -2.54
CA GLY A 63 9.91 -14.72 -1.89
C GLY A 63 9.31 -15.27 -0.60
N VAL A 64 9.33 -14.43 0.43
CA VAL A 64 8.56 -14.65 1.67
C VAL A 64 7.62 -13.48 1.83
N GLY A 65 6.32 -13.75 1.84
CA GLY A 65 5.29 -12.79 2.21
C GLY A 65 4.96 -12.93 3.70
N ALA A 66 5.06 -11.84 4.45
CA ALA A 66 4.81 -11.81 5.88
C ALA A 66 3.68 -10.82 6.20
N ASP A 67 2.70 -11.25 6.98
CA ASP A 67 1.57 -10.44 7.40
C ASP A 67 1.04 -10.93 8.77
N ILE A 68 0.50 -10.03 9.56
CA ILE A 68 -0.23 -10.40 10.78
C ILE A 68 -1.62 -10.94 10.43
N TYR A 69 -2.19 -10.48 9.32
CA TYR A 69 -3.47 -10.91 8.79
C TYR A 69 -3.30 -11.91 7.64
N TYR A 70 -3.75 -13.13 7.85
CA TYR A 70 -3.56 -14.24 6.89
C TYR A 70 -4.69 -14.37 5.84
N GLY A 71 -5.67 -13.46 5.84
CA GLY A 71 -6.87 -13.57 4.99
C GLY A 71 -6.61 -13.60 3.50
N GLY A 72 -5.49 -13.02 3.03
CA GLY A 72 -5.08 -13.05 1.61
C GLY A 72 -4.18 -14.23 1.21
N PHE A 73 -3.74 -15.04 2.17
CA PHE A 73 -2.74 -16.09 1.88
C PHE A 73 -3.25 -17.19 0.97
N GLN A 74 -4.55 -17.54 1.05
CA GLN A 74 -5.13 -18.54 0.17
C GLN A 74 -5.09 -18.12 -1.30
N GLU A 75 -5.44 -16.88 -1.58
CA GLU A 75 -5.39 -16.28 -2.90
C GLU A 75 -3.95 -16.24 -3.41
N GLY A 76 -3.01 -15.81 -2.57
CA GLY A 76 -1.59 -15.77 -2.91
C GLY A 76 -1.01 -17.16 -3.20
N VAL A 77 -1.34 -18.17 -2.42
CA VAL A 77 -0.92 -19.56 -2.68
C VAL A 77 -1.52 -20.09 -4.00
N ALA A 78 -2.80 -19.82 -4.25
CA ALA A 78 -3.45 -20.22 -5.50
C ALA A 78 -2.79 -19.57 -6.72
N GLU A 79 -2.45 -18.27 -6.64
CA GLU A 79 -1.74 -17.54 -7.68
C GLU A 79 -0.33 -18.11 -7.90
N ALA A 80 0.39 -18.44 -6.82
CA ALA A 80 1.70 -19.08 -6.91
C ALA A 80 1.65 -20.42 -7.63
N MET A 81 0.67 -21.27 -7.31
CA MET A 81 0.44 -22.56 -7.96
C MET A 81 0.11 -22.39 -9.45
N GLN A 82 -0.77 -21.44 -9.78
CA GLN A 82 -1.14 -21.15 -11.17
C GLN A 82 0.07 -20.72 -12.01
N ARG A 83 1.03 -20.04 -11.41
CA ARG A 83 2.27 -19.59 -12.07
C ARG A 83 3.40 -20.62 -12.03
N GLY A 84 3.25 -21.73 -11.31
CA GLY A 84 4.32 -22.72 -11.09
C GLY A 84 5.46 -22.21 -10.22
N TRP A 85 5.15 -21.31 -9.26
CA TRP A 85 6.12 -20.67 -8.35
C TRP A 85 6.03 -21.15 -6.90
N GLU A 86 5.19 -22.16 -6.63
CA GLU A 86 4.93 -22.68 -5.28
C GLU A 86 6.16 -23.14 -4.51
N LYS A 87 7.24 -23.50 -5.22
CA LYS A 87 8.52 -23.89 -4.62
C LYS A 87 9.45 -22.71 -4.27
N ASN A 88 9.12 -21.52 -4.76
CA ASN A 88 9.92 -20.33 -4.60
C ASN A 88 9.28 -19.29 -3.67
N ILE A 89 8.10 -19.59 -3.11
CA ILE A 89 7.29 -18.66 -2.36
C ILE A 89 6.85 -19.31 -1.05
N ALA A 90 6.86 -18.53 0.03
CA ALA A 90 6.24 -18.88 1.31
C ALA A 90 5.44 -17.71 1.85
N PHE A 91 4.31 -18.00 2.50
CA PHE A 91 3.55 -17.04 3.30
C PHE A 91 3.71 -17.38 4.76
N VAL A 92 3.96 -16.36 5.59
CA VAL A 92 4.21 -16.51 7.03
C VAL A 92 3.36 -15.51 7.81
N GLN A 93 2.49 -16.00 8.69
CA GLN A 93 1.79 -15.14 9.63
C GLN A 93 2.74 -14.74 10.76
N THR A 94 3.04 -13.45 10.88
CA THR A 94 3.95 -12.91 11.90
C THR A 94 3.69 -11.43 12.14
N ASP A 95 4.05 -10.97 13.33
CA ASP A 95 4.11 -9.55 13.66
C ASP A 95 5.43 -8.97 13.12
N VAL A 96 5.36 -7.83 12.44
CA VAL A 96 6.53 -7.13 11.89
C VAL A 96 7.50 -6.64 12.97
N ASN A 97 7.05 -6.47 14.20
CA ASN A 97 7.86 -6.11 15.36
C ASN A 97 8.64 -7.29 15.97
N THR A 98 8.36 -8.52 15.53
CA THR A 98 8.97 -9.76 16.06
C THR A 98 9.08 -10.80 14.95
N LEU A 99 9.83 -10.48 13.90
CA LEU A 99 10.01 -11.37 12.75
C LEU A 99 10.76 -12.65 13.16
N GLY A 100 10.15 -13.80 12.94
CA GLY A 100 10.71 -15.12 13.27
C GLY A 100 11.83 -15.61 12.33
N PHE A 101 12.51 -14.69 11.63
CA PHE A 101 13.59 -15.02 10.70
C PHE A 101 14.96 -14.82 11.33
N LEU A 102 15.96 -15.56 10.84
CA LEU A 102 17.35 -15.35 11.22
C LEU A 102 17.85 -13.99 10.74
N SER A 103 18.85 -13.44 11.43
CA SER A 103 19.57 -12.25 10.97
C SER A 103 20.19 -12.48 9.60
N GLU A 104 20.30 -11.43 8.81
CA GLU A 104 20.97 -11.44 7.49
C GLU A 104 20.44 -12.52 6.53
N THR A 105 19.10 -12.69 6.51
CA THR A 105 18.44 -13.68 5.64
C THR A 105 18.08 -13.09 4.28
N PHE A 106 17.64 -11.85 4.24
CA PHE A 106 17.04 -11.25 3.05
C PHE A 106 17.99 -10.28 2.34
N HIS A 107 18.00 -10.33 1.01
CA HIS A 107 18.74 -9.41 0.16
C HIS A 107 17.93 -8.12 -0.12
N ALA A 108 16.62 -8.21 -0.02
CA ALA A 108 15.72 -7.07 -0.10
C ALA A 108 14.53 -7.29 0.84
N VAL A 109 14.11 -6.24 1.53
CA VAL A 109 12.86 -6.16 2.28
C VAL A 109 12.02 -5.07 1.64
N MET A 110 10.81 -5.39 1.26
CA MET A 110 9.87 -4.45 0.68
C MET A 110 8.63 -4.34 1.57
N SER A 111 8.05 -3.15 1.63
CA SER A 111 6.83 -2.89 2.35
C SER A 111 6.02 -1.86 1.59
N ASN A 112 4.83 -2.22 1.14
CA ASN A 112 3.96 -1.33 0.37
C ASN A 112 2.65 -1.12 1.13
N PHE A 113 2.44 0.10 1.64
CA PHE A 113 1.24 0.49 2.39
C PHE A 113 1.03 -0.26 3.72
N LEU A 114 2.12 -0.64 4.39
CA LEU A 114 2.05 -1.25 5.72
C LEU A 114 1.47 -0.30 6.78
N GLY A 115 1.75 1.01 6.65
CA GLY A 115 1.50 2.01 7.68
C GLY A 115 2.69 2.10 8.66
N TRP A 116 3.23 3.30 8.81
CA TRP A 116 4.39 3.59 9.67
C TRP A 116 4.04 4.58 10.78
N ASP A 117 2.78 4.96 10.88
CA ASP A 117 2.26 5.98 11.80
C ASP A 117 2.24 5.51 13.27
N ASP A 118 2.36 4.22 13.53
CA ASP A 118 2.61 3.65 14.86
C ASP A 118 4.10 3.54 15.23
N TYR A 119 5.00 3.77 14.26
CA TYR A 119 6.45 3.82 14.44
C TYR A 119 7.00 5.26 14.47
N TYR A 120 6.44 6.14 13.65
CA TYR A 120 6.87 7.52 13.48
C TYR A 120 5.67 8.45 13.35
N ASP A 121 5.62 9.51 14.17
CA ASP A 121 4.61 10.56 14.05
C ASP A 121 5.01 11.53 12.93
N PHE A 122 4.37 11.41 11.78
CA PHE A 122 4.67 12.22 10.60
C PHE A 122 4.20 13.69 10.69
N GLU A 123 3.34 14.04 11.65
CA GLU A 123 2.94 15.41 11.92
C GLU A 123 3.96 16.10 12.82
N ARG A 124 4.38 15.43 13.89
CA ARG A 124 5.35 15.95 14.86
C ARG A 124 6.79 15.70 14.45
N MET A 125 7.01 14.86 13.45
CA MET A 125 8.33 14.44 12.97
C MET A 125 9.19 13.80 14.06
N GLU A 126 8.58 12.89 14.87
CA GLU A 126 9.23 12.24 16.01
C GLU A 126 8.96 10.71 16.05
N PHE A 127 9.90 9.95 16.62
CA PHE A 127 9.77 8.50 16.79
C PHE A 127 8.85 8.15 17.94
N ILE A 128 8.00 7.13 17.75
CA ILE A 128 7.18 6.52 18.78
C ILE A 128 7.97 5.39 19.45
N SER A 129 8.33 5.55 20.71
CA SER A 129 9.41 4.84 21.42
C SER A 129 9.27 3.33 21.63
N SER A 130 8.14 2.71 21.32
CA SER A 130 7.89 1.28 21.64
C SER A 130 7.96 0.35 20.43
N ASN A 131 8.03 0.84 19.22
CA ASN A 131 7.99 0.05 18.01
C ASN A 131 9.39 -0.45 17.62
N LYS A 132 9.50 -1.70 17.20
CA LYS A 132 10.76 -2.36 16.84
C LYS A 132 10.87 -2.67 15.34
N LEU A 133 9.93 -2.19 14.54
CA LEU A 133 9.79 -2.52 13.13
C LEU A 133 11.12 -2.37 12.36
N MET A 134 11.77 -1.22 12.45
CA MET A 134 13.02 -0.99 11.74
C MET A 134 14.18 -1.82 12.28
N CYS A 135 14.26 -2.04 13.61
CA CYS A 135 15.25 -2.93 14.19
C CYS A 135 15.15 -4.35 13.62
N GLU A 136 13.94 -4.86 13.40
CA GLU A 136 13.70 -6.17 12.81
C GLU A 136 14.05 -6.18 11.31
N ILE A 137 13.69 -5.12 10.56
CA ILE A 137 14.07 -4.99 9.14
C ILE A 137 15.58 -5.02 8.98
N ILE A 138 16.30 -4.20 9.76
CA ILE A 138 17.77 -4.15 9.71
C ILE A 138 18.37 -5.51 10.10
N ARG A 139 17.85 -6.12 11.15
CA ARG A 139 18.34 -7.41 11.62
C ARG A 139 18.24 -8.50 10.54
N VAL A 140 17.10 -8.59 9.85
CA VAL A 140 16.88 -9.64 8.84
C VAL A 140 17.48 -9.31 7.48
N LEU A 141 17.80 -8.05 7.18
CA LEU A 141 18.51 -7.65 5.98
C LEU A 141 19.98 -8.08 6.04
N LYS A 142 20.49 -8.58 4.94
CA LYS A 142 21.94 -8.80 4.72
C LYS A 142 22.66 -7.47 4.58
N ILE A 143 23.95 -7.46 4.92
CA ILE A 143 24.84 -6.36 4.55
C ILE A 143 24.84 -6.22 3.02
N GLY A 144 24.70 -5.00 2.51
CA GLY A 144 24.47 -4.68 1.10
C GLY A 144 23.03 -4.92 0.63
N GLY A 145 22.15 -5.39 1.52
CA GLY A 145 20.72 -5.56 1.24
C GLY A 145 19.97 -4.23 1.23
N GLN A 146 18.87 -4.18 0.49
CA GLN A 146 18.07 -2.95 0.32
C GLN A 146 16.69 -3.05 0.96
N VAL A 147 16.26 -2.01 1.67
CA VAL A 147 14.88 -1.78 2.03
C VAL A 147 14.19 -0.92 0.97
N GLY A 148 12.94 -1.21 0.67
CA GLY A 148 12.06 -0.39 -0.17
C GLY A 148 10.71 -0.21 0.52
N ILE A 149 10.26 1.04 0.68
CA ILE A 149 9.03 1.42 1.37
C ILE A 149 8.15 2.20 0.40
N GLY A 150 6.89 1.81 0.26
CA GLY A 150 5.86 2.60 -0.42
C GLY A 150 4.78 3.01 0.57
N SER A 151 4.43 4.30 0.62
CA SER A 151 3.48 4.85 1.60
C SER A 151 2.55 5.87 0.98
N TRP A 152 1.33 5.94 1.49
CA TRP A 152 0.35 6.93 1.08
C TRP A 152 0.72 8.34 1.55
N VAL A 153 0.82 9.28 0.61
CA VAL A 153 0.89 10.72 0.87
C VAL A 153 -0.50 11.33 0.76
N GLU A 154 -1.26 10.93 -0.28
CA GLU A 154 -2.61 11.43 -0.53
C GLU A 154 -3.43 10.39 -1.29
N GLN A 155 -4.68 10.26 -0.92
CA GLN A 155 -5.71 9.54 -1.64
C GLN A 155 -6.90 10.49 -1.86
N SER A 156 -6.90 11.20 -2.99
CA SER A 156 -7.84 12.31 -3.21
C SER A 156 -9.31 11.88 -3.23
N ASP A 157 -9.60 10.63 -3.58
CA ASP A 157 -10.95 10.05 -3.49
C ASP A 157 -11.43 9.85 -2.05
N ILE A 158 -10.52 9.38 -1.17
CA ILE A 158 -10.84 9.20 0.26
C ILE A 158 -10.96 10.56 0.95
N ASP A 159 -10.04 11.47 0.68
CA ASP A 159 -10.11 12.83 1.23
C ASP A 159 -11.40 13.52 0.78
N TRP A 160 -11.79 13.35 -0.48
CA TRP A 160 -13.00 13.92 -1.02
C TRP A 160 -14.29 13.37 -0.36
N ILE A 161 -14.39 12.05 -0.15
CA ILE A 161 -15.57 11.48 0.52
C ILE A 161 -15.64 11.90 1.99
N ILE A 162 -14.51 12.08 2.68
CA ILE A 162 -14.47 12.62 4.04
C ILE A 162 -15.01 14.05 4.08
N GLU A 163 -14.62 14.90 3.13
CA GLU A 163 -15.17 16.26 3.02
C GLU A 163 -16.67 16.26 2.69
N ALA A 164 -17.15 15.30 1.88
CA ALA A 164 -18.58 15.13 1.64
C ALA A 164 -19.34 14.74 2.92
N PHE A 165 -18.77 13.89 3.78
CA PHE A 165 -19.34 13.62 5.11
C PHE A 165 -19.45 14.90 5.94
N LYS A 166 -18.40 15.69 6.03
CA LYS A 166 -18.42 16.97 6.77
C LYS A 166 -19.47 17.94 6.22
N LYS A 167 -19.66 17.97 4.90
CA LYS A 167 -20.61 18.86 4.22
C LYS A 167 -22.06 18.45 4.43
N TYR A 168 -22.39 17.17 4.29
CA TYR A 168 -23.75 16.68 4.22
C TYR A 168 -24.24 15.98 5.49
N LEU A 169 -23.32 15.49 6.30
CA LEU A 169 -23.58 14.73 7.52
C LEU A 169 -22.68 15.22 8.67
N PRO A 170 -22.70 16.53 9.00
CA PRO A 170 -21.78 17.12 9.98
C PRO A 170 -21.97 16.61 11.41
N GLU A 171 -23.09 15.94 11.71
CA GLU A 171 -23.40 15.34 13.00
C GLU A 171 -22.63 14.03 13.26
N TYR A 172 -22.03 13.42 12.22
CA TYR A 172 -21.24 12.21 12.38
C TYR A 172 -19.77 12.53 12.73
N GLU A 173 -19.13 11.60 13.43
CA GLU A 173 -17.76 11.76 13.90
C GLU A 173 -16.78 12.04 12.76
N ASN A 174 -16.06 13.16 12.85
CA ASN A 174 -15.16 13.63 11.78
C ASN A 174 -13.68 13.36 12.07
N ASN A 175 -13.34 12.71 13.19
CA ASN A 175 -11.95 12.49 13.61
C ASN A 175 -11.44 11.08 13.28
N ILE A 176 -12.08 10.39 12.36
CA ILE A 176 -11.66 9.05 11.95
C ILE A 176 -10.63 9.17 10.83
N SER A 177 -9.43 8.68 11.07
CA SER A 177 -8.45 8.48 10.02
C SER A 177 -8.81 7.26 9.16
N CYS A 178 -8.84 7.42 7.85
CA CYS A 178 -9.07 6.32 6.92
C CYS A 178 -7.79 5.70 6.38
N TYR A 179 -6.69 6.42 6.45
CA TYR A 179 -5.35 5.95 6.11
C TYR A 179 -4.30 6.85 6.75
N ALA A 180 -3.11 6.31 6.99
CA ALA A 180 -1.96 7.09 7.41
C ALA A 180 -1.49 8.01 6.28
N LYS A 181 -1.34 9.30 6.56
CA LYS A 181 -0.72 10.27 5.64
C LYS A 181 0.75 10.40 5.99
N GLU A 182 1.56 9.66 5.28
CA GLU A 182 3.00 9.64 5.49
C GLU A 182 3.69 10.58 4.51
N ASN A 183 4.71 11.28 4.97
CA ASN A 183 5.42 12.23 4.11
C ASN A 183 6.83 11.75 3.77
N PRO A 184 7.39 12.18 2.62
CA PRO A 184 8.71 11.72 2.15
C PRO A 184 9.87 12.14 3.06
N GLU A 185 9.77 13.27 3.76
CA GLU A 185 10.82 13.71 4.67
C GLU A 185 10.88 12.82 5.93
N GLY A 186 9.72 12.46 6.50
CA GLY A 186 9.66 11.51 7.62
C GLY A 186 10.23 10.14 7.25
N GLN A 187 9.90 9.62 6.07
CA GLN A 187 10.50 8.36 5.58
C GLN A 187 12.03 8.44 5.46
N LYS A 188 12.53 9.57 4.97
CA LYS A 188 13.98 9.81 4.88
C LYS A 188 14.62 9.84 6.26
N ILE A 189 14.01 10.53 7.22
CA ILE A 189 14.49 10.61 8.61
C ILE A 189 14.50 9.22 9.25
N ILE A 190 13.46 8.41 9.04
CA ILE A 190 13.41 7.02 9.52
C ILE A 190 14.63 6.24 9.01
N LEU A 191 14.89 6.26 7.71
CA LEU A 191 16.02 5.51 7.13
C LEU A 191 17.38 6.05 7.59
N GLN A 192 17.53 7.37 7.72
CA GLN A 192 18.77 8.01 8.20
C GLN A 192 19.07 7.64 9.65
N ASN A 193 18.04 7.70 10.52
CA ASN A 193 18.19 7.38 11.94
C ASN A 193 18.62 5.93 12.19
N GLU A 194 18.15 5.03 11.34
CA GLU A 194 18.47 3.60 11.40
C GLU A 194 19.77 3.21 10.67
N GLY A 195 20.54 4.18 10.19
CA GLY A 195 21.87 3.96 9.62
C GLY A 195 21.87 3.41 8.19
N PHE A 196 20.78 3.54 7.45
CA PHE A 196 20.80 3.20 6.03
C PHE A 196 21.60 4.23 5.24
N GLU A 197 22.32 3.75 4.23
CA GLU A 197 23.04 4.57 3.26
C GLU A 197 22.35 4.56 1.89
N ASP A 198 22.85 5.34 0.93
CA ASP A 198 22.31 5.49 -0.43
C ASP A 198 20.80 5.76 -0.44
N ILE A 199 20.32 6.57 0.51
CA ILE A 199 18.90 6.86 0.70
C ILE A 199 18.37 7.64 -0.50
N ARG A 200 17.31 7.13 -1.10
CA ARG A 200 16.57 7.75 -2.19
C ARG A 200 15.10 7.83 -1.83
N VAL A 201 14.53 9.01 -1.94
CA VAL A 201 13.08 9.22 -1.74
C VAL A 201 12.53 9.97 -2.94
N TYR A 202 11.40 9.53 -3.47
CA TYR A 202 10.66 10.26 -4.51
C TYR A 202 9.16 10.08 -4.33
N VAL A 203 8.40 10.99 -4.91
CA VAL A 203 6.94 11.01 -4.85
C VAL A 203 6.39 10.82 -6.26
N GLU A 204 5.36 10.01 -6.39
CA GLU A 204 4.65 9.80 -7.64
C GLU A 204 3.15 10.04 -7.45
N THR A 205 2.57 10.91 -8.28
CA THR A 205 1.13 11.15 -8.34
C THR A 205 0.58 10.58 -9.64
N THR A 206 -0.44 9.74 -9.54
CA THR A 206 -1.03 9.07 -10.70
C THR A 206 -2.55 9.06 -10.61
N ASN A 207 -3.23 9.24 -11.74
CA ASN A 207 -4.68 9.16 -11.82
C ASN A 207 -5.16 7.72 -12.05
N PHE A 208 -6.23 7.37 -11.34
CA PHE A 208 -6.94 6.10 -11.51
C PHE A 208 -8.41 6.37 -11.78
N VAL A 209 -9.04 5.45 -12.50
CA VAL A 209 -10.43 5.60 -12.94
C VAL A 209 -11.23 4.41 -12.41
N SER A 210 -12.26 4.69 -11.63
CA SER A 210 -13.31 3.72 -11.28
C SER A 210 -14.29 3.63 -12.44
N PRO A 211 -14.74 2.45 -12.85
CA PRO A 211 -15.56 2.27 -14.05
C PRO A 211 -16.85 3.14 -14.06
N ASP A 212 -17.48 3.28 -12.90
CA ASP A 212 -18.69 4.08 -12.70
C ASP A 212 -18.83 4.55 -11.24
N SER A 213 -19.86 5.37 -10.97
CA SER A 213 -20.14 5.93 -9.65
C SER A 213 -20.54 4.86 -8.63
N GLU A 214 -21.21 3.79 -9.03
CA GLU A 214 -21.64 2.70 -8.14
C GLU A 214 -20.44 1.86 -7.68
N ILE A 215 -19.50 1.57 -8.57
CA ILE A 215 -18.26 0.89 -8.22
C ILE A 215 -17.41 1.80 -7.33
N TRP A 216 -17.27 3.08 -7.68
CA TRP A 216 -16.57 4.05 -6.84
C TRP A 216 -17.19 4.16 -5.44
N TRP A 217 -18.50 4.24 -5.32
CA TRP A 217 -19.21 4.28 -4.04
C TRP A 217 -18.90 3.05 -3.17
N ARG A 218 -18.90 1.85 -3.77
CA ARG A 218 -18.54 0.62 -3.05
C ARG A 218 -17.09 0.62 -2.57
N GLN A 219 -16.17 1.18 -3.38
CA GLN A 219 -14.77 1.37 -2.98
C GLN A 219 -14.68 2.30 -1.76
N MET A 220 -15.38 3.43 -1.78
CA MET A 220 -15.39 4.39 -0.66
C MET A 220 -16.01 3.80 0.60
N LYS A 221 -17.09 3.04 0.48
CA LYS A 221 -17.66 2.30 1.63
C LYS A 221 -16.67 1.34 2.29
N GLN A 222 -15.76 0.78 1.54
CA GLN A 222 -14.70 -0.08 2.08
C GLN A 222 -13.55 0.76 2.65
N ALA A 223 -13.06 1.74 1.92
CA ALA A 223 -11.90 2.55 2.29
C ALA A 223 -12.18 3.50 3.46
N ALA A 224 -13.35 4.15 3.47
CA ALA A 224 -13.81 5.05 4.54
C ALA A 224 -14.83 4.39 5.48
N ASN A 225 -14.73 3.10 5.67
CA ASN A 225 -15.68 2.26 6.41
C ASN A 225 -15.96 2.78 7.85
N GLY A 226 -14.99 3.41 8.53
CA GLY A 226 -15.19 4.03 9.84
C GLY A 226 -16.28 5.11 9.85
N TYR A 227 -16.37 5.90 8.77
CA TYR A 227 -17.45 6.90 8.59
C TYR A 227 -18.78 6.22 8.25
N PHE A 228 -18.78 5.33 7.26
CA PHE A 228 -20.01 4.68 6.79
C PHE A 228 -20.71 3.84 7.84
N LYS A 229 -19.96 3.21 8.75
CA LYS A 229 -20.51 2.40 9.86
C LYS A 229 -21.31 3.21 10.88
N GLN A 230 -21.14 4.52 10.92
CA GLN A 230 -21.91 5.38 11.82
C GLN A 230 -23.34 5.58 11.33
N ILE A 231 -23.59 5.45 10.02
CA ILE A 231 -24.91 5.63 9.42
C ILE A 231 -25.70 4.33 9.56
N SER A 232 -26.60 4.28 10.55
CA SER A 232 -27.48 3.12 10.77
C SER A 232 -28.81 3.19 10.02
N ASP A 233 -29.27 4.40 9.62
CA ASP A 233 -30.51 4.60 8.88
C ASP A 233 -30.24 4.49 7.36
N PRO A 234 -30.86 3.50 6.67
CA PRO A 234 -30.71 3.34 5.22
C PRO A 234 -31.19 4.55 4.40
N ASN A 235 -32.17 5.30 4.89
CA ASN A 235 -32.69 6.47 4.17
C ASN A 235 -31.67 7.62 4.20
N ILE A 236 -30.99 7.82 5.33
CA ILE A 236 -29.89 8.79 5.43
C ILE A 236 -28.76 8.40 4.48
N LEU A 237 -28.38 7.12 4.46
CA LEU A 237 -27.33 6.63 3.57
C LEU A 237 -27.68 6.83 2.09
N GLU A 238 -28.93 6.56 1.69
CA GLU A 238 -29.38 6.75 0.30
C GLU A 238 -29.42 8.23 -0.07
N SER A 239 -29.97 9.08 0.79
CA SER A 239 -29.97 10.54 0.56
C SER A 239 -28.54 11.11 0.45
N PHE A 240 -27.62 10.64 1.30
CA PHE A 240 -26.21 11.02 1.22
C PHE A 240 -25.58 10.58 -0.11
N LYS A 241 -25.85 9.33 -0.55
CA LYS A 241 -25.39 8.82 -1.82
C LYS A 241 -25.85 9.67 -3.00
N GLU A 242 -27.13 10.08 -3.01
CA GLU A 242 -27.69 10.95 -4.06
C GLU A 242 -26.94 12.28 -4.15
N GLN A 243 -26.68 12.94 -3.00
CA GLN A 243 -25.92 14.19 -2.96
C GLN A 243 -24.48 13.99 -3.45
N VAL A 244 -23.81 12.96 -2.98
CA VAL A 244 -22.45 12.58 -3.40
C VAL A 244 -22.42 12.35 -4.92
N PHE A 245 -23.40 11.67 -5.50
CA PHE A 245 -23.43 11.40 -6.94
C PHE A 245 -23.65 12.65 -7.80
N VAL A 246 -24.36 13.65 -7.25
CA VAL A 246 -24.49 14.96 -7.91
C VAL A 246 -23.13 15.67 -7.96
N ASP A 247 -22.44 15.77 -6.81
CA ASP A 247 -21.13 16.44 -6.74
C ASP A 247 -20.05 15.67 -7.53
N LEU A 248 -20.16 14.35 -7.58
CA LEU A 248 -19.19 13.46 -8.26
C LEU A 248 -19.15 13.67 -9.79
N GLN A 249 -20.18 14.32 -10.38
CA GLN A 249 -20.19 14.65 -11.80
C GLN A 249 -18.99 15.54 -12.21
N GLU A 250 -18.42 16.33 -11.30
CA GLU A 250 -17.24 17.15 -11.57
C GLU A 250 -15.99 16.29 -11.83
N TYR A 251 -15.98 15.04 -11.35
CA TYR A 251 -14.90 14.08 -11.50
C TYR A 251 -15.13 13.08 -12.64
N GLN A 252 -16.22 13.31 -13.43
CA GLN A 252 -16.53 12.44 -14.56
C GLN A 252 -15.44 12.51 -15.64
N PHE A 253 -15.01 11.36 -16.06
CA PHE A 253 -14.05 11.14 -17.11
C PHE A 253 -14.66 10.20 -18.18
N PRO A 254 -14.22 10.19 -19.45
CA PRO A 254 -14.85 9.36 -20.48
C PRO A 254 -14.97 7.85 -20.16
N LYS A 255 -14.18 7.38 -19.20
CA LYS A 255 -14.16 5.95 -18.79
C LYS A 255 -14.58 5.70 -17.35
N GLY A 256 -15.21 6.66 -16.69
CA GLY A 256 -15.69 6.55 -15.31
C GLY A 256 -15.32 7.74 -14.44
N ILE A 257 -15.10 7.50 -13.16
CA ILE A 257 -14.78 8.52 -12.16
C ILE A 257 -13.28 8.52 -11.90
N ARG A 258 -12.64 9.69 -12.05
CA ARG A 258 -11.19 9.83 -11.98
C ARG A 258 -10.75 10.58 -10.74
N PHE A 259 -9.85 9.95 -9.97
CA PHE A 259 -9.16 10.55 -8.83
C PHE A 259 -7.66 10.27 -8.89
N SER A 260 -6.86 11.13 -8.23
CA SER A 260 -5.43 10.93 -8.08
C SER A 260 -5.09 10.20 -6.78
N LYS A 261 -3.96 9.50 -6.83
CA LYS A 261 -3.30 8.96 -5.63
C LYS A 261 -1.83 9.33 -5.68
N THR A 262 -1.31 9.76 -4.53
CA THR A 262 0.08 10.17 -4.37
C THR A 262 0.76 9.22 -3.39
N VAL A 263 1.87 8.65 -3.82
CA VAL A 263 2.69 7.69 -3.06
C VAL A 263 4.10 8.21 -2.94
N SER A 264 4.68 8.12 -1.75
CA SER A 264 6.10 8.29 -1.51
C SER A 264 6.78 6.94 -1.52
N PHE A 265 7.94 6.86 -2.19
CA PHE A 265 8.80 5.68 -2.20
C PHE A 265 10.14 6.04 -1.60
N ALA A 266 10.56 5.29 -0.59
CA ALA A 266 11.84 5.43 0.08
C ALA A 266 12.67 4.16 -0.02
N PHE A 267 13.96 4.29 -0.28
CA PHE A 267 14.91 3.18 -0.40
C PHE A 267 16.15 3.49 0.39
N GLY A 268 16.75 2.46 1.00
CA GLY A 268 18.03 2.57 1.69
C GLY A 268 18.79 1.25 1.62
N THR A 269 20.11 1.32 1.69
CA THR A 269 21.02 0.16 1.67
C THR A 269 21.61 -0.04 3.07
N LYS A 270 21.55 -1.27 3.61
CA LYS A 270 22.24 -1.64 4.86
C LYS A 270 23.72 -1.84 4.58
N THR A 271 24.61 -1.13 5.30
CA THR A 271 26.07 -1.17 5.11
C THR A 271 26.81 -1.88 6.23
N GLU A 272 26.22 -1.96 7.44
CA GLU A 272 26.79 -2.59 8.64
C GLU A 272 25.77 -3.52 9.35
#